data_44c46e489df12638ef14e9da279bd398
#
_entry.id   44c46e489df12638ef14e9da279bd398
#
_cell.length_a   1.000
_cell.length_b   1.000
_cell.length_c   1.000
_cell.angle_alpha   90.00
_cell.angle_beta   90.00
_cell.angle_gamma   90.00
#
_symmetry.space_group_name_H-M   'P 1'
#
loop_
_entity.id
_entity.type
_entity.pdbx_description
1 polymer ?
#
loop_
_entity_poly.entity_id
_entity_poly.type
_entity_poly.pdbx_seq_one_letter_code
_entity_poly.pdbx_strand_id
1 'polypeptide(L)'
;MENILEVQDIHTFIGQYHILQGVNVTVPKGSITALLGRNGAGKTTTLKSILGLTPPRQGKITFEGREVEGMRSFEIASMGIGFVPEHRAIFRDLTVEENLKLAERNKGDYPRKKEFIFNLFPDLQRLITLPGTSLSGGQQQMLAIARALVADNRLLLIDEPSEGLAPVIIEHMMSAIRELSKDSTVILVEQNFLVASQLAEYYVIIEEGRSVQAGKMKDLVNDKAAIHRYLGAA
;
A
#
# COMPACT_ATOMS: atom_id res chain seq x y z
N MET A 1 9.93 -16.63 11.05
CA MET A 1 8.92 -15.55 11.24
C MET A 1 7.63 -16.02 10.63
N GLU A 2 6.50 -15.65 11.21
CA GLU A 2 5.17 -15.95 10.64
C GLU A 2 4.89 -14.99 9.48
N ASN A 3 4.38 -15.50 8.36
CA ASN A 3 3.96 -14.66 7.23
C ASN A 3 2.48 -14.31 7.39
N ILE A 4 2.13 -13.05 7.19
CA ILE A 4 0.74 -12.61 7.18
C ILE A 4 0.09 -12.80 5.81
N LEU A 5 0.90 -12.64 4.75
CA LEU A 5 0.46 -12.81 3.36
C LEU A 5 1.48 -13.63 2.58
N GLU A 6 0.96 -14.56 1.80
CA GLU A 6 1.73 -15.33 0.82
C GLU A 6 1.00 -15.31 -0.52
N VAL A 7 1.71 -14.91 -1.55
CA VAL A 7 1.28 -14.92 -2.95
C VAL A 7 2.17 -15.91 -3.68
N GLN A 8 1.59 -16.92 -4.33
CA GLN A 8 2.32 -18.01 -4.95
C GLN A 8 1.89 -18.16 -6.41
N ASP A 9 2.84 -17.90 -7.31
CA ASP A 9 2.74 -18.12 -8.76
C ASP A 9 1.45 -17.56 -9.38
N ILE A 10 1.08 -16.31 -9.03
CA ILE A 10 -0.15 -15.73 -9.54
C ILE A 10 -0.01 -15.26 -10.98
N HIS A 11 -1.02 -15.59 -11.78
CA HIS A 11 -1.19 -15.15 -13.16
C HIS A 11 -2.46 -14.33 -13.29
N THR A 12 -2.30 -13.04 -13.60
CA THR A 12 -3.42 -12.09 -13.68
C THR A 12 -3.53 -11.49 -15.07
N PHE A 13 -4.76 -11.37 -15.56
CA PHE A 13 -5.08 -10.84 -16.88
C PHE A 13 -5.96 -9.61 -16.76
N ILE A 14 -5.71 -8.60 -17.61
CA ILE A 14 -6.59 -7.46 -17.82
C ILE A 14 -7.06 -7.52 -19.28
N GLY A 15 -8.33 -7.88 -19.48
CA GLY A 15 -8.83 -8.23 -20.79
C GLY A 15 -8.08 -9.46 -21.35
N GLN A 16 -7.40 -9.26 -22.49
CA GLN A 16 -6.57 -10.28 -23.14
C GLN A 16 -5.09 -10.24 -22.74
N TYR A 17 -4.66 -9.19 -22.02
CA TYR A 17 -3.26 -8.98 -21.67
C TYR A 17 -2.89 -9.74 -20.41
N HIS A 18 -1.84 -10.56 -20.48
CA HIS A 18 -1.26 -11.31 -19.38
C HIS A 18 -0.31 -10.39 -18.61
N ILE A 19 -0.79 -9.74 -17.55
CA ILE A 19 -0.05 -8.71 -16.82
C ILE A 19 0.88 -9.33 -15.77
N LEU A 20 0.37 -10.28 -14.95
CA LEU A 20 1.20 -11.00 -14.01
C LEU A 20 1.43 -12.43 -14.51
N GLN A 21 2.70 -12.84 -14.52
CA GLN A 21 3.18 -14.06 -15.17
C GLN A 21 3.99 -14.93 -14.20
N GLY A 22 3.43 -15.20 -13.02
CA GLY A 22 4.09 -16.01 -12.00
C GLY A 22 4.71 -15.14 -10.89
N VAL A 23 3.92 -14.18 -10.34
CA VAL A 23 4.38 -13.35 -9.23
C VAL A 23 4.29 -14.10 -7.91
N ASN A 24 5.38 -14.02 -7.14
CA ASN A 24 5.51 -14.56 -5.79
C ASN A 24 5.84 -13.42 -4.83
N VAL A 25 5.09 -13.31 -3.72
CA VAL A 25 5.34 -12.31 -2.67
C VAL A 25 5.13 -12.98 -1.32
N THR A 26 6.08 -12.80 -0.42
CA THR A 26 5.98 -13.24 0.97
C THR A 26 6.11 -12.02 1.88
N VAL A 27 5.16 -11.83 2.79
CA VAL A 27 5.12 -10.68 3.68
C VAL A 27 5.18 -11.14 5.14
N PRO A 28 6.31 -10.93 5.82
CA PRO A 28 6.43 -11.23 7.24
C PRO A 28 5.52 -10.31 8.08
N LYS A 29 4.86 -10.89 9.07
CA LYS A 29 3.97 -10.15 9.97
C LYS A 29 4.74 -9.10 10.78
N GLY A 30 4.15 -7.89 10.90
CA GLY A 30 4.73 -6.77 11.63
C GLY A 30 5.90 -6.09 10.93
N SER A 31 6.05 -6.28 9.60
CA SER A 31 7.11 -5.66 8.81
C SER A 31 6.57 -4.75 7.71
N ILE A 32 7.44 -3.93 7.12
CA ILE A 32 7.18 -3.25 5.85
C ILE A 32 7.90 -4.02 4.74
N THR A 33 7.14 -4.50 3.75
CA THR A 33 7.69 -5.13 2.54
C THR A 33 7.47 -4.21 1.34
N ALA A 34 8.54 -3.82 0.65
CA ALA A 34 8.45 -3.01 -0.57
C ALA A 34 8.26 -3.89 -1.81
N LEU A 35 7.28 -3.56 -2.65
CA LEU A 35 7.20 -4.04 -4.03
C LEU A 35 7.84 -2.99 -4.92
N LEU A 36 8.98 -3.32 -5.52
CA LEU A 36 9.80 -2.46 -6.34
C LEU A 36 9.72 -2.86 -7.80
N GLY A 37 10.03 -1.93 -8.69
CA GLY A 37 10.07 -2.17 -10.13
C GLY A 37 9.69 -0.93 -10.92
N ARG A 38 9.96 -0.95 -12.22
CA ARG A 38 9.65 0.16 -13.13
C ARG A 38 8.15 0.33 -13.33
N ASN A 39 7.73 1.46 -13.91
CA ASN A 39 6.35 1.67 -14.30
C ASN A 39 5.90 0.60 -15.29
N GLY A 40 4.69 0.07 -15.10
CA GLY A 40 4.16 -1.02 -15.92
C GLY A 40 4.67 -2.42 -15.56
N ALA A 41 5.56 -2.57 -14.57
CA ALA A 41 6.09 -3.88 -14.17
C ALA A 41 5.03 -4.85 -13.59
N GLY A 42 3.87 -4.34 -13.14
CA GLY A 42 2.81 -5.16 -12.55
C GLY A 42 2.56 -4.93 -11.05
N LYS A 43 3.24 -3.95 -10.41
CA LYS A 43 3.14 -3.68 -8.97
C LYS A 43 1.70 -3.42 -8.50
N THR A 44 1.04 -2.40 -9.05
CA THR A 44 -0.37 -2.07 -8.76
C THR A 44 -1.31 -3.24 -9.08
N THR A 45 -1.06 -3.98 -10.15
CA THR A 45 -1.86 -5.17 -10.51
C THR A 45 -1.71 -6.26 -9.45
N THR A 46 -0.52 -6.43 -8.87
CA THR A 46 -0.29 -7.37 -7.76
C THR A 46 -1.15 -6.98 -6.55
N LEU A 47 -1.17 -5.69 -6.16
CA LEU A 47 -2.04 -5.23 -5.05
C LEU A 47 -3.53 -5.46 -5.38
N LYS A 48 -3.95 -5.15 -6.61
CA LYS A 48 -5.34 -5.37 -7.04
C LYS A 48 -5.72 -6.84 -7.07
N SER A 49 -4.77 -7.74 -7.36
CA SER A 49 -4.99 -9.19 -7.30
C SER A 49 -5.19 -9.66 -5.86
N ILE A 50 -4.35 -9.19 -4.93
CA ILE A 50 -4.48 -9.47 -3.49
C ILE A 50 -5.85 -8.99 -2.96
N LEU A 51 -6.33 -7.84 -3.41
CA LEU A 51 -7.61 -7.25 -3.01
C LEU A 51 -8.84 -7.87 -3.68
N GLY A 52 -8.67 -8.81 -4.61
CA GLY A 52 -9.78 -9.37 -5.39
C GLY A 52 -10.43 -8.37 -6.37
N LEU A 53 -9.78 -7.21 -6.62
CA LEU A 53 -10.24 -6.22 -7.61
C LEU A 53 -9.92 -6.66 -9.06
N THR A 54 -8.84 -7.42 -9.22
CA THR A 54 -8.43 -8.06 -10.47
C THR A 54 -7.94 -9.46 -10.11
N PRO A 55 -8.85 -10.42 -9.87
CA PRO A 55 -8.48 -11.72 -9.34
C PRO A 55 -7.58 -12.50 -10.31
N PRO A 56 -6.59 -13.24 -9.80
CA PRO A 56 -5.72 -14.06 -10.63
C PRO A 56 -6.51 -15.23 -11.23
N ARG A 57 -6.11 -15.67 -12.42
CA ARG A 57 -6.67 -16.88 -13.06
C ARG A 57 -5.97 -18.17 -12.59
N GLN A 58 -4.73 -18.04 -12.11
CA GLN A 58 -3.91 -19.14 -11.61
C GLN A 58 -3.06 -18.66 -10.45
N GLY A 59 -2.58 -19.58 -9.65
CA GLY A 59 -1.79 -19.33 -8.46
C GLY A 59 -2.65 -19.26 -7.21
N LYS A 60 -2.03 -18.88 -6.09
CA LYS A 60 -2.66 -18.92 -4.78
C LYS A 60 -2.31 -17.66 -3.99
N ILE A 61 -3.31 -17.14 -3.25
CA ILE A 61 -3.11 -16.02 -2.31
C ILE A 61 -3.63 -16.44 -0.95
N THR A 62 -2.76 -16.40 0.06
CA THR A 62 -3.10 -16.79 1.42
C THR A 62 -2.89 -15.62 2.36
N PHE A 63 -3.92 -15.21 3.08
CA PHE A 63 -3.86 -14.18 4.11
C PHE A 63 -4.17 -14.81 5.48
N GLU A 64 -3.22 -14.71 6.43
CA GLU A 64 -3.30 -15.36 7.75
C GLU A 64 -3.70 -16.84 7.68
N GLY A 65 -3.10 -17.59 6.75
CA GLY A 65 -3.36 -18.99 6.54
C GLY A 65 -4.66 -19.32 5.79
N ARG A 66 -5.48 -18.32 5.42
CA ARG A 66 -6.73 -18.50 4.68
C ARG A 66 -6.56 -18.12 3.22
N GLU A 67 -7.03 -18.97 2.32
CA GLU A 67 -7.08 -18.69 0.88
C GLU A 67 -8.09 -17.55 0.60
N VAL A 68 -7.66 -16.57 -0.18
CA VAL A 68 -8.47 -15.38 -0.50
C VAL A 68 -8.69 -15.19 -2.00
N GLU A 69 -7.98 -15.91 -2.87
CA GLU A 69 -8.23 -15.88 -4.30
C GLU A 69 -9.67 -16.30 -4.62
N GLY A 70 -10.34 -15.54 -5.46
CA GLY A 70 -11.75 -15.76 -5.79
C GLY A 70 -12.76 -15.20 -4.78
N MET A 71 -12.31 -14.70 -3.62
CA MET A 71 -13.18 -13.95 -2.72
C MET A 71 -13.50 -12.57 -3.30
N ARG A 72 -14.66 -12.03 -2.95
CA ARG A 72 -15.04 -10.67 -3.34
C ARG A 72 -14.23 -9.64 -2.55
N SER A 73 -13.88 -8.51 -3.16
CA SER A 73 -13.03 -7.49 -2.57
C SER A 73 -13.50 -6.98 -1.21
N PHE A 74 -14.81 -6.86 -0.99
CA PHE A 74 -15.33 -6.42 0.30
C PHE A 74 -15.18 -7.49 1.40
N GLU A 75 -15.20 -8.78 1.05
CA GLU A 75 -14.93 -9.87 2.00
C GLU A 75 -13.48 -9.85 2.44
N ILE A 76 -12.55 -9.65 1.47
CA ILE A 76 -11.11 -9.50 1.72
C ILE A 76 -10.86 -8.26 2.61
N ALA A 77 -11.48 -7.12 2.28
CA ALA A 77 -11.37 -5.91 3.11
C ALA A 77 -11.86 -6.13 4.53
N SER A 78 -12.97 -6.90 4.71
CA SER A 78 -13.53 -7.23 6.02
C SER A 78 -12.59 -8.08 6.89
N MET A 79 -11.64 -8.79 6.28
CA MET A 79 -10.62 -9.55 7.00
C MET A 79 -9.52 -8.67 7.62
N GLY A 80 -9.55 -7.35 7.40
CA GLY A 80 -8.57 -6.42 7.96
C GLY A 80 -7.47 -6.03 6.97
N ILE A 81 -7.75 -6.07 5.66
CA ILE A 81 -6.85 -5.51 4.64
C ILE A 81 -7.34 -4.12 4.26
N GLY A 82 -6.48 -3.11 4.48
CA GLY A 82 -6.70 -1.73 4.05
C GLY A 82 -5.95 -1.42 2.75
N PHE A 83 -6.42 -0.41 2.01
CA PHE A 83 -5.80 0.00 0.75
C PHE A 83 -5.75 1.52 0.58
N VAL A 84 -4.57 2.02 0.23
CA VAL A 84 -4.32 3.39 -0.19
C VAL A 84 -3.89 3.35 -1.65
N PRO A 85 -4.77 3.71 -2.60
CA PRO A 85 -4.45 3.68 -4.03
C PRO A 85 -3.57 4.88 -4.44
N GLU A 86 -2.80 4.73 -5.50
CA GLU A 86 -1.95 5.74 -6.15
C GLU A 86 -2.70 7.07 -6.40
N HIS A 87 -3.92 7.01 -6.92
CA HIS A 87 -4.72 8.19 -7.26
C HIS A 87 -5.49 8.79 -6.07
N ARG A 88 -5.03 8.53 -4.85
CA ARG A 88 -5.58 9.06 -3.58
C ARG A 88 -7.01 8.62 -3.29
N ALA A 89 -7.90 8.58 -4.29
CA ALA A 89 -9.30 8.14 -4.25
C ALA A 89 -10.12 8.79 -3.10
N ILE A 90 -9.88 10.07 -2.83
CA ILE A 90 -10.70 10.85 -1.88
C ILE A 90 -12.01 11.29 -2.53
N PHE A 91 -13.04 11.48 -1.73
CA PHE A 91 -14.29 12.11 -2.17
C PHE A 91 -14.12 13.61 -2.15
N ARG A 92 -13.91 14.20 -3.33
CA ARG A 92 -13.49 15.60 -3.48
C ARG A 92 -14.53 16.61 -3.00
N ASP A 93 -15.80 16.30 -3.16
CA ASP A 93 -16.92 17.19 -2.79
C ASP A 93 -17.30 17.08 -1.31
N LEU A 94 -16.79 16.04 -0.63
CA LEU A 94 -17.01 15.87 0.80
C LEU A 94 -15.90 16.54 1.60
N THR A 95 -16.25 16.98 2.80
CA THR A 95 -15.28 17.52 3.77
C THR A 95 -14.28 16.45 4.21
N VAL A 96 -13.18 16.89 4.82
CA VAL A 96 -12.20 15.98 5.44
C VAL A 96 -12.90 15.05 6.44
N GLU A 97 -13.78 15.60 7.30
CA GLU A 97 -14.49 14.80 8.30
C GLU A 97 -15.42 13.75 7.67
N GLU A 98 -16.17 14.14 6.65
CA GLU A 98 -17.05 13.21 5.92
C GLU A 98 -16.26 12.11 5.22
N ASN A 99 -15.12 12.43 4.61
CA ASN A 99 -14.20 11.46 4.04
C ASN A 99 -13.74 10.42 5.07
N LEU A 100 -13.40 10.86 6.29
CA LEU A 100 -12.99 9.98 7.38
C LEU A 100 -14.16 9.13 7.89
N LYS A 101 -15.34 9.73 8.10
CA LYS A 101 -16.55 8.99 8.53
C LYS A 101 -16.97 7.91 7.55
N LEU A 102 -16.87 8.17 6.23
CA LEU A 102 -17.19 7.18 5.20
C LEU A 102 -16.21 5.99 5.16
N ALA A 103 -15.05 6.13 5.79
CA ALA A 103 -14.05 5.06 5.86
C ALA A 103 -14.27 4.10 7.04
N GLU A 104 -15.27 4.34 7.88
CA GLU A 104 -15.63 3.42 8.97
C GLU A 104 -16.01 2.04 8.42
N ARG A 105 -15.40 1.01 8.94
CA ARG A 105 -15.81 -0.38 8.70
C ARG A 105 -16.89 -0.80 9.71
N ASN A 106 -16.74 -0.34 10.95
CA ASN A 106 -17.71 -0.53 12.02
C ASN A 106 -18.09 0.83 12.59
N LYS A 107 -19.36 0.96 13.02
CA LYS A 107 -19.84 2.19 13.67
C LYS A 107 -18.95 2.55 14.86
N GLY A 108 -18.39 3.75 14.84
CA GLY A 108 -17.54 4.26 15.93
C GLY A 108 -16.02 4.06 15.69
N ASP A 109 -15.60 3.53 14.54
CA ASP A 109 -14.19 3.43 14.22
C ASP A 109 -13.53 4.82 14.14
N TYR A 110 -14.17 5.80 13.49
CA TYR A 110 -13.63 7.15 13.35
C TYR A 110 -13.48 7.88 14.70
N PRO A 111 -14.48 7.99 15.56
CA PRO A 111 -14.31 8.60 16.88
C PRO A 111 -13.16 7.98 17.69
N ARG A 112 -12.99 6.67 17.61
CA ARG A 112 -11.93 5.93 18.32
C ARG A 112 -10.54 6.25 17.76
N LYS A 113 -10.40 6.43 16.44
CA LYS A 113 -9.12 6.69 15.77
C LYS A 113 -8.82 8.17 15.56
N LYS A 114 -9.78 9.06 15.81
CA LYS A 114 -9.69 10.50 15.47
C LYS A 114 -8.45 11.17 16.04
N GLU A 115 -8.17 10.97 17.32
CA GLU A 115 -7.00 11.57 17.99
C GLU A 115 -5.69 11.06 17.39
N PHE A 116 -5.57 9.75 17.17
CA PHE A 116 -4.42 9.14 16.54
C PHE A 116 -4.17 9.70 15.12
N ILE A 117 -5.22 9.79 14.30
CA ILE A 117 -5.14 10.33 12.94
C ILE A 117 -4.67 11.79 12.96
N PHE A 118 -5.19 12.63 13.86
CA PHE A 118 -4.80 14.05 13.91
C PHE A 118 -3.45 14.28 14.56
N ASN A 119 -2.96 13.38 15.39
CA ASN A 119 -1.58 13.40 15.86
C ASN A 119 -0.60 13.11 14.72
N LEU A 120 -0.95 12.19 13.79
CA LEU A 120 -0.16 11.90 12.60
C LEU A 120 -0.26 13.01 11.54
N PHE A 121 -1.45 13.58 11.37
CA PHE A 121 -1.76 14.56 10.34
C PHE A 121 -2.44 15.82 10.93
N PRO A 122 -1.70 16.67 11.66
CA PRO A 122 -2.28 17.86 12.33
C PRO A 122 -2.97 18.82 11.36
N ASP A 123 -2.50 18.90 10.12
CA ASP A 123 -3.11 19.77 9.11
C ASP A 123 -4.55 19.33 8.77
N LEU A 124 -4.83 18.03 8.75
CA LEU A 124 -6.19 17.53 8.50
C LEU A 124 -7.18 17.99 9.57
N GLN A 125 -6.73 18.14 10.83
CA GLN A 125 -7.56 18.67 11.90
C GLN A 125 -7.96 20.12 11.64
N ARG A 126 -7.02 20.97 11.17
CA ARG A 126 -7.29 22.37 10.83
C ARG A 126 -8.22 22.51 9.64
N LEU A 127 -8.18 21.54 8.72
CA LEU A 127 -8.91 21.53 7.47
C LEU A 127 -10.19 20.69 7.54
N ILE A 128 -10.63 20.29 8.73
CA ILE A 128 -11.66 19.26 8.97
C ILE A 128 -12.99 19.54 8.26
N THR A 129 -13.36 20.81 8.14
CA THR A 129 -14.60 21.29 7.51
C THR A 129 -14.46 21.63 6.04
N LEU A 130 -13.24 21.62 5.50
CA LEU A 130 -13.01 21.94 4.09
C LEU A 130 -13.25 20.74 3.19
N PRO A 131 -13.82 20.94 1.98
CA PRO A 131 -13.98 19.89 1.00
C PRO A 131 -12.63 19.45 0.43
N GLY A 132 -12.55 18.21 -0.03
CA GLY A 132 -11.35 17.63 -0.64
C GLY A 132 -10.80 18.42 -1.83
N THR A 133 -11.66 19.16 -2.55
CA THR A 133 -11.27 20.07 -3.65
C THR A 133 -10.40 21.23 -3.18
N SER A 134 -10.51 21.64 -1.92
CA SER A 134 -9.74 22.75 -1.34
C SER A 134 -8.36 22.32 -0.80
N LEU A 135 -8.06 21.02 -0.82
CA LEU A 135 -6.82 20.48 -0.30
C LEU A 135 -5.71 20.49 -1.36
N SER A 136 -4.48 20.79 -0.93
CA SER A 136 -3.29 20.59 -1.77
C SER A 136 -3.08 19.10 -2.07
N GLY A 137 -2.25 18.80 -3.08
CA GLY A 137 -1.93 17.41 -3.43
C GLY A 137 -1.38 16.59 -2.26
N GLY A 138 -0.49 17.18 -1.44
CA GLY A 138 0.04 16.53 -0.25
C GLY A 138 -1.03 16.29 0.83
N GLN A 139 -1.91 17.26 1.06
CA GLN A 139 -3.03 17.12 2.00
C GLN A 139 -4.05 16.07 1.55
N GLN A 140 -4.30 15.97 0.24
CA GLN A 140 -5.14 14.90 -0.32
C GLN A 140 -4.50 13.53 -0.10
N GLN A 141 -3.17 13.40 -0.23
CA GLN A 141 -2.45 12.16 0.05
C GLN A 141 -2.52 11.79 1.53
N MET A 142 -2.31 12.77 2.43
CA MET A 142 -2.47 12.55 3.87
C MET A 142 -3.90 12.12 4.20
N LEU A 143 -4.92 12.70 3.57
CA LEU A 143 -6.31 12.29 3.75
C LEU A 143 -6.57 10.87 3.24
N ALA A 144 -5.98 10.46 2.11
CA ALA A 144 -6.10 9.11 1.58
C ALA A 144 -5.52 8.07 2.56
N ILE A 145 -4.34 8.35 3.13
CA ILE A 145 -3.73 7.50 4.17
C ILE A 145 -4.59 7.51 5.43
N ALA A 146 -5.01 8.68 5.90
CA ALA A 146 -5.85 8.83 7.10
C ALA A 146 -7.15 8.02 7.01
N ARG A 147 -7.78 7.99 5.83
CA ARG A 147 -8.99 7.17 5.58
C ARG A 147 -8.72 5.68 5.77
N ALA A 148 -7.58 5.19 5.28
CA ALA A 148 -7.22 3.78 5.47
C ALA A 148 -6.97 3.42 6.94
N LEU A 149 -6.71 4.42 7.81
CA LEU A 149 -6.45 4.24 9.23
C LEU A 149 -7.68 4.28 10.12
N VAL A 150 -8.81 4.70 9.59
CA VAL A 150 -10.07 4.76 10.36
C VAL A 150 -10.45 3.36 10.86
N ALA A 151 -10.34 2.37 9.98
CA ALA A 151 -10.56 0.97 10.35
C ALA A 151 -9.27 0.31 10.86
N ASP A 152 -9.40 -0.66 11.77
CA ASP A 152 -8.26 -1.48 12.17
C ASP A 152 -7.85 -2.41 11.02
N ASN A 153 -6.60 -2.26 10.59
CA ASN A 153 -6.04 -3.10 9.54
C ASN A 153 -4.90 -3.95 10.09
N ARG A 154 -4.89 -5.22 9.73
CA ARG A 154 -3.78 -6.16 9.99
C ARG A 154 -2.72 -6.06 8.91
N LEU A 155 -3.17 -5.77 7.68
CA LEU A 155 -2.33 -5.53 6.52
C LEU A 155 -2.79 -4.25 5.81
N LEU A 156 -1.87 -3.33 5.54
CA LEU A 156 -2.12 -2.12 4.79
C LEU A 156 -1.33 -2.16 3.47
N LEU A 157 -2.04 -2.02 2.37
CA LEU A 157 -1.46 -1.93 1.03
C LEU A 157 -1.41 -0.46 0.63
N ILE A 158 -0.23 0.06 0.29
CA ILE A 158 -0.02 1.47 -0.08
C ILE A 158 0.64 1.51 -1.46
N ASP A 159 -0.01 2.17 -2.41
CA ASP A 159 0.40 2.20 -3.82
C ASP A 159 0.97 3.57 -4.18
N GLU A 160 2.29 3.65 -4.43
CA GLU A 160 3.07 4.81 -4.87
C GLU A 160 2.75 6.12 -4.12
N PRO A 161 2.82 6.13 -2.78
CA PRO A 161 2.36 7.26 -1.98
C PRO A 161 3.25 8.51 -2.13
N SER A 162 4.50 8.38 -2.60
CA SER A 162 5.44 9.50 -2.76
C SER A 162 5.29 10.24 -4.09
N GLU A 163 4.50 9.68 -5.04
CA GLU A 163 4.42 10.24 -6.39
C GLU A 163 3.85 11.65 -6.42
N GLY A 164 4.58 12.56 -7.10
CA GLY A 164 4.16 13.94 -7.28
C GLY A 164 4.11 14.79 -6.00
N LEU A 165 4.79 14.36 -4.92
CA LEU A 165 4.87 15.09 -3.67
C LEU A 165 6.19 15.87 -3.53
N ALA A 166 6.11 17.02 -2.85
CA ALA A 166 7.30 17.76 -2.45
C ALA A 166 8.10 17.00 -1.37
N PRO A 167 9.45 17.14 -1.32
CA PRO A 167 10.30 16.40 -0.39
C PRO A 167 9.85 16.46 1.07
N VAL A 168 9.46 17.64 1.56
CA VAL A 168 8.99 17.81 2.95
C VAL A 168 7.72 17.01 3.24
N ILE A 169 6.84 16.85 2.26
CA ILE A 169 5.62 16.05 2.38
C ILE A 169 5.95 14.55 2.40
N ILE A 170 6.94 14.14 1.59
CA ILE A 170 7.44 12.75 1.60
C ILE A 170 7.98 12.39 2.98
N GLU A 171 8.74 13.27 3.64
CA GLU A 171 9.25 13.04 5.00
C GLU A 171 8.12 12.85 6.02
N HIS A 172 7.10 13.70 5.98
CA HIS A 172 5.92 13.56 6.84
C HIS A 172 5.16 12.26 6.59
N MET A 173 4.96 11.90 5.32
CA MET A 173 4.34 10.65 4.91
C MET A 173 5.15 9.43 5.41
N MET A 174 6.46 9.45 5.25
CA MET A 174 7.35 8.38 5.73
C MET A 174 7.26 8.23 7.25
N SER A 175 7.22 9.34 7.99
CA SER A 175 7.05 9.32 9.44
C SER A 175 5.71 8.68 9.83
N ALA A 176 4.63 9.02 9.12
CA ALA A 176 3.32 8.42 9.34
C ALA A 176 3.33 6.91 9.04
N ILE A 177 3.92 6.47 7.92
CA ILE A 177 4.01 5.05 7.58
C ILE A 177 4.81 4.27 8.62
N ARG A 178 5.90 4.82 9.15
CA ARG A 178 6.66 4.20 10.26
C ARG A 178 5.81 4.05 11.52
N GLU A 179 5.04 5.07 11.87
CA GLU A 179 4.16 4.99 13.05
C GLU A 179 3.10 3.91 12.87
N LEU A 180 2.51 3.83 11.68
CA LEU A 180 1.52 2.82 11.31
C LEU A 180 2.05 1.39 11.36
N SER A 181 3.29 1.18 10.94
CA SER A 181 3.88 -0.15 10.89
C SER A 181 4.13 -0.77 12.28
N LYS A 182 3.99 0.02 13.35
CA LYS A 182 4.06 -0.51 14.72
C LYS A 182 2.88 -1.42 15.06
N ASP A 183 1.71 -1.14 14.49
CA ASP A 183 0.46 -1.85 14.78
C ASP A 183 -0.08 -2.65 13.59
N SER A 184 0.48 -2.43 12.39
CA SER A 184 0.02 -3.06 11.14
C SER A 184 1.19 -3.54 10.30
N THR A 185 1.00 -4.63 9.56
CA THR A 185 1.94 -5.01 8.50
C THR A 185 1.68 -4.14 7.26
N VAL A 186 2.73 -3.78 6.52
CA VAL A 186 2.59 -2.90 5.36
C VAL A 186 3.20 -3.53 4.11
N ILE A 187 2.49 -3.49 2.99
CA ILE A 187 3.06 -3.61 1.65
C ILE A 187 3.11 -2.21 1.05
N LEU A 188 4.30 -1.78 0.71
CA LEU A 188 4.56 -0.47 0.10
C LEU A 188 5.00 -0.65 -1.35
N VAL A 189 4.17 -0.26 -2.30
CA VAL A 189 4.59 -0.13 -3.69
C VAL A 189 5.28 1.21 -3.85
N GLU A 190 6.50 1.21 -4.35
CA GLU A 190 7.27 2.41 -4.61
C GLU A 190 8.16 2.27 -5.84
N GLN A 191 8.27 3.35 -6.59
CA GLN A 191 9.27 3.52 -7.64
C GLN A 191 10.51 4.23 -7.08
N ASN A 192 10.32 5.10 -6.09
CA ASN A 192 11.40 5.82 -5.43
C ASN A 192 12.15 4.89 -4.47
N PHE A 193 13.28 4.35 -4.95
CA PHE A 193 14.11 3.43 -4.16
C PHE A 193 14.60 4.05 -2.83
N LEU A 194 14.88 5.36 -2.81
CA LEU A 194 15.32 6.03 -1.58
C LEU A 194 14.24 5.97 -0.50
N VAL A 195 12.97 6.25 -0.86
CA VAL A 195 11.83 6.15 0.06
C VAL A 195 11.65 4.70 0.54
N ALA A 196 11.64 3.75 -0.40
CA ALA A 196 11.47 2.33 -0.07
C ALA A 196 12.58 1.81 0.84
N SER A 197 13.85 2.15 0.56
CA SER A 197 15.01 1.69 1.34
C SER A 197 15.05 2.24 2.77
N GLN A 198 14.44 3.40 3.02
CA GLN A 198 14.35 4.00 4.34
C GLN A 198 13.18 3.45 5.18
N LEU A 199 12.18 2.84 4.54
CA LEU A 199 10.97 2.36 5.22
C LEU A 199 10.95 0.83 5.37
N ALA A 200 11.33 0.09 4.33
CA ALA A 200 11.07 -1.34 4.25
C ALA A 200 12.21 -2.19 4.80
N GLU A 201 11.85 -3.27 5.50
CA GLU A 201 12.78 -4.32 5.95
C GLU A 201 12.98 -5.40 4.88
N TYR A 202 11.95 -5.62 4.06
CA TYR A 202 11.96 -6.63 2.99
C TYR A 202 11.61 -6.01 1.65
N TYR A 203 12.00 -6.68 0.58
CA TYR A 203 11.65 -6.25 -0.77
C TYR A 203 11.32 -7.41 -1.68
N VAL A 204 10.53 -7.13 -2.70
CA VAL A 204 10.32 -7.96 -3.88
C VAL A 204 10.43 -7.06 -5.10
N ILE A 205 11.28 -7.42 -6.05
CA ILE A 205 11.38 -6.72 -7.35
C ILE A 205 10.49 -7.42 -8.36
N ILE A 206 9.61 -6.63 -8.98
CA ILE A 206 8.76 -7.09 -10.08
C ILE A 206 9.27 -6.47 -11.38
N GLU A 207 9.50 -7.32 -12.38
CA GLU A 207 9.88 -6.95 -13.73
C GLU A 207 9.03 -7.75 -14.72
N GLU A 208 8.39 -7.06 -15.68
CA GLU A 208 7.57 -7.67 -16.73
C GLU A 208 6.55 -8.70 -16.21
N GLY A 209 5.89 -8.38 -15.10
CA GLY A 209 4.88 -9.23 -14.48
C GLY A 209 5.43 -10.44 -13.71
N ARG A 210 6.71 -10.49 -13.40
CA ARG A 210 7.37 -11.58 -12.66
C ARG A 210 8.11 -11.06 -11.45
N SER A 211 8.10 -11.80 -10.35
CA SER A 211 9.01 -11.53 -9.25
C SER A 211 10.40 -12.08 -9.59
N VAL A 212 11.38 -11.18 -9.75
CA VAL A 212 12.74 -11.54 -10.21
C VAL A 212 13.75 -11.62 -9.09
N GLN A 213 13.53 -10.91 -8.00
CA GLN A 213 14.39 -10.92 -6.83
C GLN A 213 13.60 -10.55 -5.58
N ALA A 214 13.91 -11.18 -4.45
CA ALA A 214 13.31 -10.86 -3.16
C ALA A 214 14.34 -11.09 -2.04
N GLY A 215 14.19 -10.36 -0.92
CA GLY A 215 15.11 -10.51 0.21
C GLY A 215 14.95 -9.41 1.27
N LYS A 216 15.98 -9.24 2.08
CA LYS A 216 16.05 -8.16 3.07
C LYS A 216 16.52 -6.88 2.40
N MET A 217 15.90 -5.76 2.71
CA MET A 217 16.23 -4.45 2.12
C MET A 217 17.70 -4.07 2.33
N LYS A 218 18.27 -4.39 3.49
CA LYS A 218 19.69 -4.14 3.78
C LYS A 218 20.66 -4.81 2.79
N ASP A 219 20.26 -5.94 2.21
CA ASP A 219 21.08 -6.66 1.24
C ASP A 219 20.96 -5.97 -0.14
N LEU A 220 19.77 -5.54 -0.52
CA LEU A 220 19.53 -4.80 -1.77
C LEU A 220 20.25 -3.44 -1.79
N VAL A 221 20.26 -2.69 -0.68
CA VAL A 221 20.96 -1.39 -0.60
C VAL A 221 22.45 -1.52 -0.95
N ASN A 222 23.06 -2.67 -0.69
CA ASN A 222 24.46 -2.96 -1.02
C ASN A 222 24.64 -3.56 -2.42
N ASP A 223 23.55 -3.96 -3.11
CA ASP A 223 23.60 -4.54 -4.46
C ASP A 223 23.34 -3.47 -5.52
N LYS A 224 24.36 -2.67 -5.79
CA LYS A 224 24.31 -1.60 -6.82
C LYS A 224 23.96 -2.15 -8.22
N ALA A 225 24.36 -3.38 -8.54
CA ALA A 225 24.07 -3.98 -9.84
C ALA A 225 22.56 -4.27 -9.99
N ALA A 226 21.92 -4.81 -8.98
CA ALA A 226 20.48 -5.04 -8.98
C ALA A 226 19.71 -3.71 -9.02
N ILE A 227 20.10 -2.72 -8.21
CA ILE A 227 19.47 -1.40 -8.19
C ILE A 227 19.52 -0.75 -9.58
N HIS A 228 20.70 -0.71 -10.21
CA HIS A 228 20.84 -0.14 -11.54
C HIS A 228 20.04 -0.91 -12.60
N ARG A 229 20.10 -2.25 -12.56
CA ARG A 229 19.42 -3.12 -13.53
C ARG A 229 17.90 -2.98 -13.48
N TYR A 230 17.31 -3.12 -12.31
CA TYR A 230 15.85 -3.27 -12.13
C TYR A 230 15.13 -1.96 -11.81
N LEU A 231 15.81 -1.01 -11.15
CA LEU A 231 15.17 0.21 -10.67
C LEU A 231 15.64 1.45 -11.44
N GLY A 232 16.74 1.35 -12.20
CA GLY A 232 17.27 2.47 -12.97
C GLY A 232 17.79 3.63 -12.10
N ALA A 233 17.96 3.41 -10.78
CA ALA A 233 18.55 4.37 -9.88
C ALA A 233 20.08 4.26 -9.91
N ALA A 234 20.76 5.40 -10.01
CA ALA A 234 22.22 5.50 -9.98
C ALA A 234 22.71 5.78 -8.58
#